data_568f52c3454922cf39683034185e96ab
#
_entry.id   568f52c3454922cf39683034185e96ab
#
_cell.length_a   1.000
_cell.length_b   1.000
_cell.length_c   1.000
_cell.angle_alpha   90.00
_cell.angle_beta   90.00
_cell.angle_gamma   90.00
#
_symmetry.space_group_name_H-M   'P 1'
#
loop_
_entity.id
_entity.type
_entity.pdbx_description
1 polymer ?
#
loop_
_entity_poly.entity_id
_entity_poly.type
_entity_poly.pdbx_seq_one_letter_code
_entity_poly.pdbx_strand_id
1 'polypeptide(L)'
;MNERRQNMNRLPMHRLPSTCGFVLALSLAVTAQADVSKATIDSLGTPDSVETSIGRLNFKDGAPSADTAQKVFDTLDFTRALNVYNNSFRGASALGFHKGFQSIGGEYNDVIITSKLLDSASLFLTGNADTVYYISVVDLSKGPMVIEQPSDGVGTINDMWFSWIIDVGGPGPDRGQGGKYLIVGPEYDGPLPEGGY
;
A
#
# COMPACT_ATOMS: atom_id res chain seq x y z
N MET A 1 29.30 34.36 40.35
CA MET A 1 29.77 35.78 40.20
C MET A 1 28.64 36.54 39.56
N ASN A 2 28.12 37.51 40.35
CA ASN A 2 27.16 38.60 40.09
C ASN A 2 25.75 38.21 39.63
N GLU A 3 24.78 38.18 40.52
CA GLU A 3 24.06 39.24 41.26
C GLU A 3 23.73 40.51 40.44
N ARG A 4 22.41 40.69 40.21
CA ARG A 4 21.75 41.96 40.48
C ARG A 4 20.29 41.77 40.89
N ARG A 5 20.10 42.08 42.14
CA ARG A 5 18.80 42.45 42.76
C ARG A 5 18.35 43.84 42.29
N GLN A 6 17.08 44.08 42.57
CA GLN A 6 16.43 45.37 42.86
C GLN A 6 15.38 45.72 41.82
N ASN A 7 14.20 46.20 42.12
CA ASN A 7 13.76 47.01 43.29
C ASN A 7 12.22 46.98 43.34
N MET A 8 11.70 46.75 44.51
CA MET A 8 10.28 47.01 44.84
C MET A 8 10.10 48.52 45.02
N ASN A 9 9.23 49.13 44.24
CA ASN A 9 8.69 50.45 44.56
C ASN A 9 7.25 50.33 45.05
N ARG A 10 7.10 50.58 46.34
CA ARG A 10 5.78 50.75 47.00
C ARG A 10 5.27 52.15 46.66
N LEU A 11 4.05 52.27 46.17
CA LEU A 11 3.29 53.51 46.12
C LEU A 11 2.18 53.49 47.16
N PRO A 12 1.78 54.65 47.73
CA PRO A 12 1.04 54.73 48.97
C PRO A 12 -0.48 54.56 48.80
N MET A 13 -1.08 53.98 49.82
CA MET A 13 -2.54 53.87 49.99
C MET A 13 -3.17 55.27 50.22
N HIS A 14 -3.98 55.70 49.27
CA HIS A 14 -4.97 56.73 49.52
C HIS A 14 -6.32 56.09 49.87
N ARG A 15 -6.73 56.30 51.12
CA ARG A 15 -8.09 56.00 51.56
C ARG A 15 -9.06 57.00 50.95
N LEU A 16 -10.14 56.53 50.30
CA LEU A 16 -11.32 57.32 49.95
C LEU A 16 -12.58 56.61 50.49
N PRO A 17 -13.60 57.37 50.87
CA PRO A 17 -14.60 56.89 51.77
C PRO A 17 -15.73 56.11 51.12
N SER A 18 -16.29 55.26 51.95
CA SER A 18 -17.49 54.45 51.74
C SER A 18 -18.68 55.29 51.31
N THR A 19 -19.23 55.05 50.13
CA THR A 19 -20.59 55.33 49.79
C THR A 19 -21.26 54.10 49.21
N CYS A 20 -22.18 53.60 49.96
CA CYS A 20 -23.07 52.50 49.64
C CYS A 20 -23.88 52.86 48.37
N GLY A 21 -23.66 52.04 47.33
CA GLY A 21 -24.51 52.06 46.16
C GLY A 21 -24.73 50.62 45.74
N PHE A 22 -25.82 50.01 46.23
CA PHE A 22 -26.28 48.70 45.83
C PHE A 22 -26.84 48.84 44.40
N VAL A 23 -26.00 48.58 43.38
CA VAL A 23 -26.48 48.39 42.01
C VAL A 23 -26.74 46.89 41.82
N LEU A 24 -28.02 46.56 41.88
CA LEU A 24 -28.53 45.22 41.54
C LEU A 24 -28.33 44.99 40.02
N ALA A 25 -27.23 44.45 39.62
CA ALA A 25 -27.01 43.99 38.26
C ALA A 25 -27.85 42.73 38.04
N LEU A 26 -29.03 42.91 37.46
CA LEU A 26 -29.88 41.84 36.96
C LEU A 26 -29.14 41.25 35.72
N SER A 27 -28.36 40.24 35.93
CA SER A 27 -27.76 39.43 34.84
C SER A 27 -28.87 38.62 34.17
N LEU A 28 -29.40 39.16 33.06
CA LEU A 28 -30.16 38.38 32.09
C LEU A 28 -29.23 37.29 31.55
N ALA A 29 -29.30 36.10 32.13
CA ALA A 29 -28.77 34.91 31.53
C ALA A 29 -29.63 34.62 30.28
N VAL A 30 -29.18 35.09 29.13
CA VAL A 30 -29.67 34.62 27.83
C VAL A 30 -29.17 33.20 27.70
N THR A 31 -30.01 32.25 28.05
CA THR A 31 -29.79 30.86 27.64
C THR A 31 -29.91 30.84 26.12
N ALA A 32 -28.78 30.87 25.42
CA ALA A 32 -28.76 30.57 24.02
C ALA A 32 -29.14 29.09 23.86
N GLN A 33 -30.42 28.82 23.76
CA GLN A 33 -30.88 27.53 23.23
C GLN A 33 -30.55 27.56 21.75
N ALA A 34 -29.52 26.78 21.38
CA ALA A 34 -29.29 26.44 19.98
C ALA A 34 -30.48 25.58 19.54
N ASP A 35 -31.51 26.23 19.01
CA ASP A 35 -32.63 25.52 18.40
C ASP A 35 -32.17 25.00 17.05
N VAL A 36 -31.77 23.70 17.03
CA VAL A 36 -31.41 23.02 15.79
C VAL A 36 -32.69 22.83 14.98
N SER A 37 -32.75 23.46 13.81
CA SER A 37 -33.93 23.37 12.95
C SER A 37 -34.27 21.91 12.60
N LYS A 38 -35.56 21.61 12.48
CA LYS A 38 -36.00 20.27 12.02
C LYS A 38 -35.36 19.90 10.70
N ALA A 39 -35.17 20.82 9.77
CA ALA A 39 -34.49 20.57 8.49
C ALA A 39 -33.02 20.14 8.67
N THR A 40 -32.33 20.72 9.67
CA THR A 40 -30.96 20.29 10.01
C THR A 40 -30.94 18.88 10.59
N ILE A 41 -31.89 18.58 11.50
CA ILE A 41 -32.02 17.23 12.07
C ILE A 41 -32.34 16.22 10.98
N ASP A 42 -33.30 16.51 10.11
CA ASP A 42 -33.69 15.64 8.98
C ASP A 42 -32.53 15.45 8.00
N SER A 43 -31.65 16.44 7.81
CA SER A 43 -30.49 16.36 6.94
C SER A 43 -29.34 15.48 7.50
N LEU A 44 -29.33 15.25 8.80
CA LEU A 44 -28.34 14.38 9.47
C LEU A 44 -28.77 12.91 9.52
N GLY A 45 -30.05 12.66 9.25
CA GLY A 45 -30.61 11.30 9.21
C GLY A 45 -30.28 10.58 7.89
N THR A 46 -30.18 9.27 7.94
CA THR A 46 -30.15 8.47 6.73
C THR A 46 -31.53 8.51 6.08
N PRO A 47 -31.65 8.87 4.79
CA PRO A 47 -32.93 8.85 4.10
C PRO A 47 -33.48 7.42 4.01
N ASP A 48 -34.82 7.27 4.03
CA ASP A 48 -35.47 5.96 3.95
C ASP A 48 -35.19 5.22 2.63
N SER A 49 -34.78 5.94 1.60
CA SER A 49 -34.48 5.34 0.28
C SER A 49 -33.42 6.16 -0.46
N VAL A 50 -32.46 5.49 -1.07
CA VAL A 50 -31.40 6.09 -1.90
C VAL A 50 -31.31 5.34 -3.23
N GLU A 51 -31.36 6.07 -4.34
CA GLU A 51 -31.06 5.51 -5.67
C GLU A 51 -29.57 5.47 -5.89
N THR A 52 -29.04 4.31 -6.29
CA THR A 52 -27.62 4.11 -6.50
C THR A 52 -27.35 3.34 -7.80
N SER A 53 -26.09 3.21 -8.20
CA SER A 53 -25.69 2.39 -9.35
C SER A 53 -25.99 0.90 -9.17
N ILE A 54 -26.19 0.42 -7.93
CA ILE A 54 -26.57 -0.96 -7.63
C ILE A 54 -28.08 -1.11 -7.38
N GLY A 55 -28.85 -0.07 -7.69
CA GLY A 55 -30.29 0.01 -7.54
C GLY A 55 -30.73 0.76 -6.30
N ARG A 56 -32.01 0.67 -6.01
CA ARG A 56 -32.60 1.33 -4.84
C ARG A 56 -32.20 0.61 -3.56
N LEU A 57 -31.71 1.38 -2.61
CA LEU A 57 -31.40 0.95 -1.24
C LEU A 57 -32.42 1.53 -0.28
N ASN A 58 -33.03 0.70 0.55
CA ASN A 58 -34.06 1.08 1.50
C ASN A 58 -33.57 0.91 2.93
N PHE A 59 -33.90 1.90 3.76
CA PHE A 59 -33.52 1.96 5.16
C PHE A 59 -34.75 2.19 6.03
N LYS A 60 -34.66 1.79 7.28
CA LYS A 60 -35.62 2.12 8.31
C LYS A 60 -34.85 2.53 9.57
N ASP A 61 -35.09 3.73 10.04
CA ASP A 61 -34.36 4.28 11.21
C ASP A 61 -32.83 4.17 11.09
N GLY A 62 -32.29 4.37 9.88
CA GLY A 62 -30.87 4.24 9.58
C GLY A 62 -30.37 2.80 9.35
N ALA A 63 -31.19 1.79 9.64
CA ALA A 63 -30.84 0.39 9.40
C ALA A 63 -31.23 -0.05 7.98
N PRO A 64 -30.37 -0.75 7.23
CA PRO A 64 -30.70 -1.26 5.92
C PRO A 64 -31.75 -2.36 5.99
N SER A 65 -32.66 -2.42 5.01
CA SER A 65 -33.51 -3.58 4.83
C SER A 65 -32.67 -4.83 4.49
N ALA A 66 -33.23 -6.02 4.72
CA ALA A 66 -32.55 -7.28 4.39
C ALA A 66 -32.14 -7.35 2.90
N ASP A 67 -33.01 -6.90 1.98
CA ASP A 67 -32.71 -6.81 0.56
C ASP A 67 -31.59 -5.83 0.24
N THR A 68 -31.56 -4.68 0.92
CA THR A 68 -30.48 -3.69 0.80
C THR A 68 -29.17 -4.27 1.30
N ALA A 69 -29.16 -4.91 2.46
CA ALA A 69 -27.97 -5.54 3.00
C ALA A 69 -27.41 -6.61 2.04
N GLN A 70 -28.30 -7.46 1.49
CA GLN A 70 -27.91 -8.49 0.52
C GLN A 70 -27.28 -7.86 -0.74
N LYS A 71 -27.90 -6.84 -1.35
CA LYS A 71 -27.34 -6.14 -2.51
C LYS A 71 -25.95 -5.56 -2.24
N VAL A 72 -25.75 -4.97 -1.05
CA VAL A 72 -24.45 -4.41 -0.67
C VAL A 72 -23.41 -5.52 -0.50
N PHE A 73 -23.75 -6.64 0.16
CA PHE A 73 -22.85 -7.78 0.30
C PHE A 73 -22.49 -8.40 -1.04
N ASP A 74 -23.46 -8.63 -1.92
CA ASP A 74 -23.21 -9.18 -3.26
C ASP A 74 -22.28 -8.28 -4.08
N THR A 75 -22.47 -6.95 -3.96
CA THR A 75 -21.60 -5.96 -4.63
C THR A 75 -20.19 -5.95 -4.05
N LEU A 76 -20.04 -6.06 -2.72
CA LEU A 76 -18.75 -6.18 -2.07
C LEU A 76 -18.03 -7.46 -2.50
N ASP A 77 -18.71 -8.57 -2.54
CA ASP A 77 -18.12 -9.85 -2.93
C ASP A 77 -17.72 -9.85 -4.41
N PHE A 78 -18.54 -9.29 -5.29
CA PHE A 78 -18.16 -9.08 -6.69
C PHE A 78 -16.93 -8.19 -6.82
N THR A 79 -16.89 -7.06 -6.09
CA THR A 79 -15.75 -6.13 -6.13
C THR A 79 -14.47 -6.78 -5.62
N ARG A 80 -14.57 -7.56 -4.54
CA ARG A 80 -13.43 -8.33 -4.01
C ARG A 80 -12.95 -9.39 -4.99
N ALA A 81 -13.87 -10.14 -5.58
CA ALA A 81 -13.54 -11.14 -6.60
C ALA A 81 -12.84 -10.50 -7.81
N LEU A 82 -13.32 -9.35 -8.28
CA LEU A 82 -12.70 -8.59 -9.36
C LEU A 82 -11.29 -8.11 -8.96
N ASN A 83 -11.11 -7.62 -7.74
CA ASN A 83 -9.80 -7.23 -7.24
C ASN A 83 -8.84 -8.42 -7.15
N VAL A 84 -9.29 -9.55 -6.65
CA VAL A 84 -8.49 -10.79 -6.63
C VAL A 84 -8.10 -11.18 -8.05
N TYR A 85 -9.04 -11.22 -8.98
CA TYR A 85 -8.77 -11.55 -10.38
C TYR A 85 -7.71 -10.60 -10.98
N ASN A 86 -7.92 -9.29 -10.87
CA ASN A 86 -7.02 -8.28 -11.44
C ASN A 86 -5.62 -8.30 -10.82
N ASN A 87 -5.49 -8.63 -9.54
CA ASN A 87 -4.20 -8.64 -8.86
C ASN A 87 -3.48 -9.99 -8.96
N SER A 88 -4.22 -11.08 -9.17
CA SER A 88 -3.64 -12.44 -9.16
C SER A 88 -3.13 -12.90 -10.52
N PHE A 89 -3.55 -12.28 -11.64
CA PHE A 89 -3.23 -12.81 -12.97
C PHE A 89 -1.72 -12.84 -13.24
N ARG A 90 -0.96 -11.89 -12.70
CA ARG A 90 0.51 -11.87 -12.84
C ARG A 90 1.15 -13.03 -12.10
N GLY A 91 0.75 -13.27 -10.84
CA GLY A 91 1.22 -14.40 -10.06
C GLY A 91 0.80 -15.74 -10.69
N ALA A 92 -0.42 -15.84 -11.22
CA ALA A 92 -0.87 -17.02 -11.94
C ALA A 92 -0.05 -17.26 -13.22
N SER A 93 0.31 -16.22 -13.96
CA SER A 93 1.17 -16.28 -15.15
C SER A 93 2.59 -16.73 -14.78
N ALA A 94 3.18 -16.16 -13.71
CA ALA A 94 4.49 -16.56 -13.22
C ALA A 94 4.52 -18.04 -12.78
N LEU A 95 3.47 -18.49 -12.07
CA LEU A 95 3.32 -19.90 -11.71
C LEU A 95 3.14 -20.80 -12.96
N GLY A 96 2.36 -20.35 -13.95
CA GLY A 96 2.19 -21.06 -15.21
C GLY A 96 3.51 -21.22 -15.96
N PHE A 97 4.31 -20.17 -15.97
CA PHE A 97 5.66 -20.16 -16.53
C PHE A 97 6.59 -21.17 -15.82
N HIS A 98 6.62 -21.17 -14.49
CA HIS A 98 7.40 -22.13 -13.72
C HIS A 98 6.94 -23.57 -13.98
N LYS A 99 5.62 -23.83 -14.02
CA LYS A 99 5.08 -25.16 -14.37
C LYS A 99 5.46 -25.59 -15.78
N GLY A 100 5.54 -24.65 -16.72
CA GLY A 100 6.05 -24.89 -18.06
C GLY A 100 7.51 -25.36 -18.02
N PHE A 101 8.36 -24.76 -17.21
CA PHE A 101 9.75 -25.21 -17.01
C PHE A 101 9.84 -26.60 -16.41
N GLN A 102 9.04 -26.88 -15.39
CA GLN A 102 9.00 -28.22 -14.80
C GLN A 102 8.58 -29.28 -15.82
N SER A 103 7.70 -28.97 -16.77
CA SER A 103 7.24 -29.90 -17.80
C SER A 103 8.35 -30.32 -18.79
N ILE A 104 9.41 -29.52 -18.91
CA ILE A 104 10.60 -29.82 -19.73
C ILE A 104 11.81 -30.27 -18.90
N GLY A 105 11.60 -30.54 -17.59
CA GLY A 105 12.63 -31.09 -16.71
C GLY A 105 13.41 -30.02 -15.92
N GLY A 106 13.02 -28.74 -15.94
CA GLY A 106 13.65 -27.71 -15.13
C GLY A 106 13.10 -27.72 -13.70
N GLU A 107 13.95 -27.44 -12.73
CA GLU A 107 13.59 -27.32 -11.32
C GLU A 107 13.87 -25.89 -10.83
N TYR A 108 13.49 -25.59 -9.58
CA TYR A 108 13.89 -24.33 -8.95
C TYR A 108 15.40 -24.19 -8.93
N ASN A 109 15.88 -22.98 -9.20
CA ASN A 109 17.30 -22.61 -9.24
C ASN A 109 18.08 -23.14 -10.45
N ASP A 110 17.45 -23.91 -11.32
CA ASP A 110 18.04 -24.24 -12.61
C ASP A 110 18.03 -23.04 -13.56
N VAL A 111 19.03 -22.96 -14.42
CA VAL A 111 19.07 -21.95 -15.50
C VAL A 111 18.76 -22.65 -16.82
N ILE A 112 17.64 -22.28 -17.41
CA ILE A 112 17.23 -22.75 -18.73
C ILE A 112 17.72 -21.77 -19.77
N ILE A 113 18.43 -22.26 -20.78
CA ILE A 113 18.96 -21.44 -21.88
C ILE A 113 18.27 -21.85 -23.18
N THR A 114 17.68 -20.91 -23.87
CA THR A 114 17.20 -21.16 -25.23
C THR A 114 18.40 -21.14 -26.19
N SER A 115 18.77 -22.29 -26.73
CA SER A 115 19.92 -22.39 -27.65
C SER A 115 19.61 -21.90 -29.06
N LYS A 116 18.38 -21.58 -29.35
CA LYS A 116 17.86 -20.99 -30.60
C LYS A 116 16.98 -19.81 -30.31
N LEU A 117 16.90 -18.93 -31.30
CA LEU A 117 15.92 -17.85 -31.28
C LEU A 117 14.50 -18.44 -31.18
N LEU A 118 13.63 -17.73 -30.47
CA LEU A 118 12.22 -18.08 -30.37
C LEU A 118 11.53 -17.86 -31.73
N ASP A 119 10.46 -18.57 -31.96
CA ASP A 119 9.64 -18.46 -33.16
C ASP A 119 8.15 -18.35 -32.79
N SER A 120 7.29 -18.27 -33.81
CA SER A 120 5.83 -18.13 -33.59
C SER A 120 5.17 -19.35 -32.94
N ALA A 121 5.84 -20.49 -32.83
CA ALA A 121 5.37 -21.67 -32.13
C ALA A 121 5.77 -21.68 -30.65
N SER A 122 6.61 -20.71 -30.24
CA SER A 122 7.03 -20.57 -28.86
C SER A 122 5.87 -20.11 -27.97
N LEU A 123 5.74 -20.68 -26.78
CA LEU A 123 4.65 -20.39 -25.86
C LEU A 123 4.85 -19.10 -25.04
N PHE A 124 5.94 -18.39 -25.24
CA PHE A 124 6.22 -17.10 -24.59
C PHE A 124 5.64 -15.97 -25.38
N LEU A 125 4.50 -15.43 -24.96
CA LEU A 125 3.77 -14.38 -25.66
C LEU A 125 4.53 -13.05 -25.76
N THR A 126 5.48 -12.81 -24.86
CA THR A 126 6.28 -11.57 -24.80
C THR A 126 7.76 -11.79 -25.18
N GLY A 127 8.16 -13.01 -25.49
CA GLY A 127 9.50 -13.30 -25.97
C GLY A 127 9.73 -12.70 -27.35
N ASN A 128 10.95 -12.22 -27.61
CA ASN A 128 11.34 -11.77 -28.94
C ASN A 128 12.07 -12.89 -29.72
N ALA A 129 12.19 -12.71 -31.02
CA ALA A 129 12.87 -13.64 -31.91
C ALA A 129 14.29 -13.17 -32.30
N ASP A 130 14.85 -12.18 -31.59
CA ASP A 130 16.12 -11.53 -31.93
C ASP A 130 17.25 -11.92 -30.98
N THR A 131 16.91 -12.43 -29.78
CA THR A 131 17.88 -12.81 -28.75
C THR A 131 17.61 -14.21 -28.21
N VAL A 132 18.65 -14.83 -27.68
CA VAL A 132 18.51 -16.03 -26.84
C VAL A 132 18.21 -15.63 -25.42
N TYR A 133 17.42 -16.44 -24.71
CA TYR A 133 17.09 -16.21 -23.33
C TYR A 133 17.81 -17.18 -22.41
N TYR A 134 18.19 -16.70 -21.24
CA TYR A 134 18.45 -17.52 -20.06
C TYR A 134 17.42 -17.13 -18.99
N ILE A 135 16.83 -18.12 -18.37
CA ILE A 135 15.69 -17.93 -17.47
C ILE A 135 15.85 -18.88 -16.28
N SER A 136 15.56 -18.38 -15.11
CA SER A 136 15.54 -19.15 -13.88
C SER A 136 14.36 -18.75 -13.01
N VAL A 137 13.85 -19.68 -12.20
CA VAL A 137 12.94 -19.41 -11.11
C VAL A 137 13.67 -19.70 -9.80
N VAL A 138 13.99 -18.65 -9.07
CA VAL A 138 14.82 -18.71 -7.87
C VAL A 138 13.98 -18.96 -6.63
N ASP A 139 14.31 -20.02 -5.89
CA ASP A 139 13.69 -20.34 -4.60
C ASP A 139 14.59 -19.88 -3.44
N LEU A 140 14.14 -18.89 -2.70
CA LEU A 140 14.82 -18.34 -1.53
C LEU A 140 14.34 -18.95 -0.20
N SER A 141 13.54 -20.00 -0.22
CA SER A 141 12.97 -20.62 0.99
C SER A 141 14.06 -21.21 1.91
N LYS A 142 15.23 -21.52 1.36
CA LYS A 142 16.36 -22.07 2.11
C LYS A 142 17.40 -21.03 2.54
N GLY A 143 17.19 -19.78 2.17
CA GLY A 143 18.09 -18.66 2.50
C GLY A 143 18.47 -17.81 1.28
N PRO A 144 19.34 -16.83 1.47
CA PRO A 144 19.86 -16.00 0.41
C PRO A 144 20.56 -16.78 -0.69
N MET A 145 20.51 -16.24 -1.91
CA MET A 145 21.19 -16.82 -3.06
C MET A 145 22.03 -15.77 -3.79
N VAL A 146 23.20 -16.17 -4.26
CA VAL A 146 24.02 -15.34 -5.15
C VAL A 146 23.73 -15.74 -6.59
N ILE A 147 23.32 -14.75 -7.37
CA ILE A 147 23.16 -14.86 -8.81
C ILE A 147 24.42 -14.24 -9.45
N GLU A 148 25.12 -15.01 -10.26
CA GLU A 148 26.26 -14.55 -11.04
C GLU A 148 25.81 -14.24 -12.47
N GLN A 149 25.84 -12.94 -12.81
CA GLN A 149 25.50 -12.44 -14.13
C GLN A 149 26.77 -12.44 -15.01
N PRO A 150 26.75 -13.10 -16.17
CA PRO A 150 27.87 -13.00 -17.10
C PRO A 150 27.98 -11.62 -17.74
N SER A 151 29.15 -11.30 -18.30
CA SER A 151 29.30 -10.07 -19.11
C SER A 151 28.41 -10.10 -20.36
N ASP A 152 28.15 -8.92 -20.89
CA ASP A 152 27.38 -8.68 -22.13
C ASP A 152 25.92 -9.17 -22.10
N GLY A 153 25.43 -9.57 -20.94
CA GLY A 153 24.03 -9.94 -20.74
C GLY A 153 23.15 -8.71 -20.50
N VAL A 154 21.84 -8.91 -20.69
CA VAL A 154 20.79 -7.98 -20.32
C VAL A 154 19.69 -8.77 -19.64
N GLY A 155 19.30 -8.38 -18.45
CA GLY A 155 18.26 -9.09 -17.73
C GLY A 155 17.61 -8.26 -16.63
N THR A 156 16.60 -8.84 -16.03
CA THR A 156 15.92 -8.28 -14.86
C THR A 156 15.58 -9.38 -13.88
N ILE A 157 15.61 -9.06 -12.60
CA ILE A 157 15.13 -9.91 -11.54
C ILE A 157 13.81 -9.31 -11.06
N ASN A 158 12.76 -10.11 -11.10
CA ASN A 158 11.41 -9.76 -10.66
C ASN A 158 10.96 -10.72 -9.57
N ASP A 159 9.98 -10.30 -8.78
CA ASP A 159 9.27 -11.23 -7.90
C ASP A 159 8.23 -12.08 -8.70
N MET A 160 7.54 -12.98 -8.01
CA MET A 160 6.52 -13.84 -8.61
C MET A 160 5.24 -13.11 -9.02
N TRP A 161 5.17 -11.78 -8.82
CA TRP A 161 4.14 -10.88 -9.38
C TRP A 161 4.65 -10.04 -10.55
N PHE A 162 5.85 -10.36 -11.08
CA PHE A 162 6.56 -9.54 -12.06
C PHE A 162 6.79 -8.10 -11.60
N SER A 163 6.88 -7.89 -10.28
CA SER A 163 7.33 -6.59 -9.76
C SER A 163 8.84 -6.53 -9.89
N TRP A 164 9.32 -5.45 -10.46
CA TRP A 164 10.75 -5.23 -10.67
C TRP A 164 11.50 -5.14 -9.34
N ILE A 165 12.62 -5.85 -9.24
CA ILE A 165 13.54 -5.81 -8.11
C ILE A 165 14.82 -5.09 -8.52
N ILE A 166 15.48 -5.56 -9.58
CA ILE A 166 16.72 -4.98 -10.07
C ILE A 166 16.97 -5.42 -11.53
N ASP A 167 17.59 -4.52 -12.31
CA ASP A 167 18.16 -4.90 -13.59
C ASP A 167 19.56 -5.48 -13.41
N VAL A 168 19.96 -6.37 -14.29
CA VAL A 168 21.29 -6.98 -14.35
C VAL A 168 21.87 -6.86 -15.76
N GLY A 169 23.18 -6.89 -15.88
CA GLY A 169 23.84 -6.69 -17.17
C GLY A 169 23.88 -5.22 -17.59
N GLY A 170 23.72 -4.91 -18.87
CA GLY A 170 23.89 -3.58 -19.43
C GLY A 170 23.15 -2.46 -18.68
N PRO A 171 21.85 -2.57 -18.38
CA PRO A 171 21.11 -1.59 -17.60
C PRO A 171 21.35 -1.67 -16.08
N GLY A 172 21.92 -2.77 -15.60
CA GLY A 172 22.17 -3.04 -14.18
C GLY A 172 23.39 -2.32 -13.61
N PRO A 173 23.63 -2.45 -12.30
CA PRO A 173 24.79 -1.86 -11.62
C PRO A 173 26.13 -2.34 -12.19
N ASP A 174 26.21 -3.56 -12.72
CA ASP A 174 27.40 -4.14 -13.34
C ASP A 174 27.72 -3.57 -14.73
N ARG A 175 26.80 -2.79 -15.32
CA ARG A 175 26.98 -2.10 -16.60
C ARG A 175 27.46 -3.03 -17.74
N GLY A 176 26.99 -4.27 -17.73
CA GLY A 176 27.38 -5.27 -18.71
C GLY A 176 28.77 -5.88 -18.49
N GLN A 177 29.43 -5.59 -17.38
CA GLN A 177 30.75 -6.20 -17.07
C GLN A 177 30.62 -7.59 -16.46
N GLY A 178 29.38 -7.97 -16.12
CA GLY A 178 29.11 -9.11 -15.27
C GLY A 178 29.28 -8.76 -13.79
N GLY A 179 28.58 -9.48 -12.93
CA GLY A 179 28.59 -9.20 -11.51
C GLY A 179 27.92 -10.27 -10.69
N LYS A 180 28.04 -10.14 -9.38
CA LYS A 180 27.37 -10.99 -8.40
C LYS A 180 26.33 -10.21 -7.67
N TYR A 181 25.14 -10.78 -7.56
CA TYR A 181 23.98 -10.18 -6.91
C TYR A 181 23.53 -11.09 -5.79
N LEU A 182 23.56 -10.61 -4.56
CA LEU A 182 23.00 -11.30 -3.42
C LEU A 182 21.50 -11.01 -3.35
N ILE A 183 20.67 -12.02 -3.56
CA ILE A 183 19.22 -11.92 -3.43
C ILE A 183 18.81 -12.49 -2.09
N VAL A 184 18.08 -11.67 -1.32
CA VAL A 184 17.64 -11.99 0.03
C VAL A 184 16.11 -11.96 0.07
N GLY A 185 15.51 -13.01 0.64
CA GLY A 185 14.06 -13.05 0.83
C GLY A 185 13.57 -11.98 1.84
N PRO A 186 12.32 -11.52 1.73
CA PRO A 186 11.81 -10.38 2.53
C PRO A 186 11.76 -10.66 4.04
N GLU A 187 11.66 -11.91 4.46
CA GLU A 187 11.57 -12.32 5.87
C GLU A 187 12.88 -12.93 6.40
N TYR A 188 13.96 -12.83 5.65
CA TYR A 188 15.24 -13.36 6.06
C TYR A 188 15.92 -12.41 7.06
N ASP A 189 16.17 -12.92 8.26
CA ASP A 189 16.84 -12.22 9.36
C ASP A 189 18.19 -12.85 9.78
N GLY A 190 18.63 -13.85 9.04
CA GLY A 190 19.90 -14.54 9.28
C GLY A 190 21.13 -13.73 8.84
N PRO A 191 22.34 -14.26 9.09
CA PRO A 191 23.57 -13.62 8.66
C PRO A 191 23.67 -13.63 7.13
N LEU A 192 24.08 -12.49 6.56
CA LEU A 192 24.38 -12.42 5.15
C LEU A 192 25.71 -13.15 4.87
N PRO A 193 25.81 -13.91 3.76
CA PRO A 193 27.06 -14.55 3.38
C PRO A 193 28.15 -13.49 3.16
N GLU A 194 29.40 -13.85 3.51
CA GLU A 194 30.55 -13.01 3.22
C GLU A 194 30.88 -13.09 1.71
N GLY A 195 31.20 -11.94 1.11
CA GLY A 195 31.59 -11.87 -0.30
C GLY A 195 31.49 -10.47 -0.90
N GLY A 196 32.01 -10.33 -2.11
CA GLY A 196 31.81 -9.12 -2.93
C GLY A 196 30.62 -9.34 -3.87
N TYR A 197 29.53 -8.64 -3.61
CA TYR A 197 28.30 -8.67 -4.41
C TYR A 197 28.05 -7.32 -5.01
#